data_566611980f36be4b26282fae4d40cea8
#
_entry.id   566611980f36be4b26282fae4d40cea8
#
_cell.length_a   1.000
_cell.length_b   1.000
_cell.length_c   1.000
_cell.angle_alpha   90.00
_cell.angle_beta   90.00
_cell.angle_gamma   90.00
#
_symmetry.space_group_name_H-M   'P 1'
#
loop_
_entity.id
_entity.type
_entity.pdbx_description
1 polymer ?
#
loop_
_entity_poly.entity_id
_entity_poly.type
_entity_poly.pdbx_seq_one_letter_code
_entity_poly.pdbx_strand_id
1 'polypeptide(L)'
;TNYQAGIRTAKELLTSKRAGAMTAVIFISDGDPTFYYNTDGYTRGDGNNDGNGGADNLKVCLDAAKNEIANLGVNYFYTVGVGKANDYVNLSDLCSASGVSGAKNFDGTNTDELTKAFSTIESDILTFLCSNVSIQDVLSENVEVVKDKDGVFKSLKIVVTGKDGKTIVEGDNKVTFQDGTQNVTLKAGYDSKTKTITLDFPAEYQLNAEYTYKVIANIDATEKAYENYRKNLTDNKDENEKGYKDVADAGTGT
;
A
#
# COMPACT_ATOMS: atom_id res chain seq x y z
N THR A 1 29.21 -2.95 -16.45
CA THR A 1 27.95 -3.05 -15.70
C THR A 1 27.65 -4.52 -15.41
N ASN A 2 27.17 -4.83 -14.18
CA ASN A 2 26.77 -6.18 -13.78
C ASN A 2 25.30 -6.18 -13.29
N TYR A 3 24.37 -6.51 -14.19
CA TYR A 3 22.92 -6.55 -13.89
C TYR A 3 22.60 -7.59 -12.83
N GLN A 4 23.22 -8.78 -12.93
CA GLN A 4 23.01 -9.86 -11.97
C GLN A 4 23.36 -9.44 -10.54
N ALA A 5 24.46 -8.71 -10.36
CA ALA A 5 24.86 -8.21 -9.05
C ALA A 5 23.83 -7.25 -8.45
N GLY A 6 23.33 -6.30 -9.25
CA GLY A 6 22.29 -5.37 -8.80
C GLY A 6 21.00 -6.08 -8.39
N ILE A 7 20.57 -7.08 -9.18
CA ILE A 7 19.37 -7.87 -8.88
C ILE A 7 19.57 -8.70 -7.59
N ARG A 8 20.74 -9.30 -7.41
CA ARG A 8 21.06 -10.07 -6.20
C ARG A 8 21.02 -9.20 -4.95
N THR A 9 21.58 -8.00 -5.01
CA THR A 9 21.49 -7.03 -3.92
C THR A 9 20.05 -6.63 -3.63
N ALA A 10 19.23 -6.41 -4.66
CA ALA A 10 17.80 -6.13 -4.46
C ALA A 10 17.07 -7.30 -3.77
N LYS A 11 17.35 -8.56 -4.16
CA LYS A 11 16.80 -9.75 -3.49
C LYS A 11 17.20 -9.82 -2.02
N GLU A 12 18.44 -9.55 -1.70
CA GLU A 12 18.93 -9.52 -0.32
C GLU A 12 18.16 -8.49 0.54
N LEU A 13 17.97 -7.28 0.01
CA LEU A 13 17.19 -6.24 0.68
C LEU A 13 15.72 -6.64 0.89
N LEU A 14 15.13 -7.36 -0.07
CA LEU A 14 13.74 -7.83 0.01
C LEU A 14 13.54 -8.89 1.10
N THR A 15 14.57 -9.57 1.58
CA THR A 15 14.45 -10.54 2.69
C THR A 15 14.01 -9.88 4.01
N SER A 16 14.28 -8.60 4.19
CA SER A 16 13.94 -7.82 5.38
C SER A 16 12.62 -7.03 5.25
N LYS A 17 11.85 -7.25 4.18
CA LYS A 17 10.57 -6.56 4.00
C LYS A 17 9.57 -6.90 5.09
N ARG A 18 8.77 -5.91 5.50
CA ARG A 18 7.67 -6.14 6.45
C ARG A 18 6.62 -7.09 5.85
N ALA A 19 6.04 -7.94 6.66
CA ALA A 19 4.92 -8.77 6.24
C ALA A 19 3.77 -7.89 5.69
N GLY A 20 3.23 -8.26 4.54
CA GLY A 20 2.17 -7.51 3.86
C GLY A 20 2.60 -6.19 3.21
N ALA A 21 3.89 -5.82 3.28
CA ALA A 21 4.36 -4.62 2.61
C ALA A 21 4.34 -4.80 1.08
N MET A 22 3.81 -3.80 0.39
CA MET A 22 4.01 -3.67 -1.06
C MET A 22 5.48 -3.41 -1.35
N THR A 23 5.97 -4.03 -2.39
CA THR A 23 7.36 -3.89 -2.84
C THR A 23 7.42 -3.54 -4.31
N ALA A 24 8.24 -2.54 -4.63
CA ALA A 24 8.56 -2.15 -6.00
C ALA A 24 10.08 -2.14 -6.17
N VAL A 25 10.54 -2.63 -7.29
CA VAL A 25 11.95 -2.52 -7.70
C VAL A 25 12.02 -1.73 -8.99
N ILE A 26 12.81 -0.68 -9.00
CA ILE A 26 13.10 0.13 -10.18
C ILE A 26 14.57 -0.14 -10.54
N PHE A 27 14.78 -0.76 -11.68
CA PHE A 27 16.10 -1.08 -12.21
C PHE A 27 16.49 -0.06 -13.29
N ILE A 28 17.48 0.76 -13.01
CA ILE A 28 17.92 1.83 -13.89
C ILE A 28 19.30 1.49 -14.42
N SER A 29 19.52 1.58 -15.73
CA SER A 29 20.83 1.39 -16.34
C SER A 29 21.03 2.33 -17.54
N ASP A 30 22.27 2.74 -17.73
CA ASP A 30 22.77 3.56 -18.86
C ASP A 30 23.54 2.74 -19.91
N GLY A 31 23.55 1.43 -19.77
CA GLY A 31 24.26 0.54 -20.71
C GLY A 31 24.12 -0.93 -20.41
N ASP A 32 24.57 -1.73 -21.35
CA ASP A 32 24.48 -3.18 -21.34
C ASP A 32 25.29 -3.85 -20.22
N PRO A 33 24.87 -5.04 -19.76
CA PRO A 33 25.64 -5.83 -18.83
C PRO A 33 26.88 -6.42 -19.50
N THR A 34 28.04 -6.20 -18.91
CA THR A 34 29.33 -6.66 -19.43
C THR A 34 30.06 -7.60 -18.46
N PHE A 35 29.46 -7.80 -17.28
CA PHE A 35 29.95 -8.73 -16.25
C PHE A 35 28.80 -9.52 -15.62
N TYR A 36 29.14 -10.72 -15.13
CA TYR A 36 28.22 -11.63 -14.41
C TYR A 36 29.00 -12.43 -13.35
N TYR A 37 28.30 -13.17 -12.51
CA TYR A 37 28.91 -14.17 -11.62
C TYR A 37 28.75 -15.57 -12.21
N ASN A 38 29.86 -16.33 -12.25
CA ASN A 38 29.80 -17.74 -12.61
C ASN A 38 29.25 -18.58 -11.45
N THR A 39 29.15 -19.89 -11.67
CA THR A 39 28.66 -20.85 -10.66
C THR A 39 29.46 -20.88 -9.37
N ASP A 40 30.75 -20.53 -9.45
CA ASP A 40 31.66 -20.49 -8.30
C ASP A 40 31.64 -19.14 -7.56
N GLY A 41 30.78 -18.22 -8.02
CA GLY A 41 30.60 -16.89 -7.43
C GLY A 41 31.65 -15.85 -7.85
N TYR A 42 32.54 -16.17 -8.78
CA TYR A 42 33.53 -15.22 -9.29
C TYR A 42 32.96 -14.37 -10.40
N THR A 43 33.34 -13.07 -10.40
CA THR A 43 33.03 -12.15 -11.49
C THR A 43 33.71 -12.60 -12.78
N ARG A 44 32.92 -12.68 -13.86
CA ARG A 44 33.34 -13.00 -15.22
C ARG A 44 32.80 -11.95 -16.17
N GLY A 45 33.30 -11.95 -17.40
CA GLY A 45 33.00 -10.99 -18.45
C GLY A 45 34.24 -10.24 -18.87
N ASP A 46 34.20 -9.63 -20.03
CA ASP A 46 35.34 -8.93 -20.61
C ASP A 46 35.22 -7.42 -20.60
N GLY A 47 34.11 -6.91 -20.06
CA GLY A 47 33.82 -5.47 -20.01
C GLY A 47 33.32 -4.90 -21.34
N ASN A 48 33.05 -5.75 -22.34
CA ASN A 48 32.79 -5.35 -23.70
C ASN A 48 31.46 -5.90 -24.23
N ASN A 49 30.81 -5.16 -25.14
CA ASN A 49 29.56 -5.54 -25.80
C ASN A 49 29.62 -5.32 -27.35
N ASP A 50 30.79 -5.06 -27.93
CA ASP A 50 30.98 -4.49 -29.26
C ASP A 50 31.19 -5.47 -30.42
N GLY A 51 30.89 -6.74 -30.25
CA GLY A 51 30.87 -7.67 -31.35
C GLY A 51 32.21 -8.41 -31.67
N ASN A 52 33.32 -8.05 -31.05
CA ASN A 52 34.58 -8.81 -31.10
C ASN A 52 34.67 -9.80 -29.92
N GLY A 53 33.75 -10.77 -29.86
CA GLY A 53 33.51 -11.60 -28.70
C GLY A 53 32.47 -10.98 -27.73
N GLY A 54 32.14 -9.71 -27.92
CA GLY A 54 31.23 -8.95 -27.06
C GLY A 54 29.76 -9.40 -27.13
N ALA A 55 29.31 -9.86 -28.30
CA ALA A 55 27.94 -10.38 -28.46
C ALA A 55 27.68 -11.64 -27.62
N ASP A 56 28.66 -12.52 -27.52
CA ASP A 56 28.57 -13.71 -26.67
C ASP A 56 28.66 -13.36 -25.20
N ASN A 57 29.54 -12.41 -24.84
CA ASN A 57 29.63 -11.88 -23.48
C ASN A 57 28.36 -11.22 -23.04
N LEU A 58 27.75 -10.34 -23.86
CA LEU A 58 26.47 -9.68 -23.57
C LEU A 58 25.35 -10.72 -23.31
N LYS A 59 25.26 -11.73 -24.18
CA LYS A 59 24.28 -12.80 -24.06
C LYS A 59 24.41 -13.53 -22.72
N VAL A 60 25.62 -13.93 -22.35
CA VAL A 60 25.90 -14.66 -21.11
C VAL A 60 25.56 -13.77 -19.89
N CYS A 61 25.95 -12.49 -19.92
CA CYS A 61 25.66 -11.53 -18.85
C CYS A 61 24.14 -11.31 -18.69
N LEU A 62 23.42 -11.19 -19.81
CA LEU A 62 21.97 -11.01 -19.81
C LEU A 62 21.24 -12.26 -19.35
N ASP A 63 21.65 -13.46 -19.82
CA ASP A 63 21.09 -14.73 -19.37
C ASP A 63 21.31 -14.94 -17.87
N ALA A 64 22.47 -14.59 -17.34
CA ALA A 64 22.74 -14.63 -15.90
C ALA A 64 21.82 -13.67 -15.11
N ALA A 65 21.60 -12.47 -15.61
CA ALA A 65 20.68 -11.51 -15.01
C ALA A 65 19.21 -11.99 -15.07
N LYS A 66 18.78 -12.55 -16.21
CA LYS A 66 17.43 -13.12 -16.38
C LYS A 66 17.18 -14.30 -15.44
N ASN A 67 18.17 -15.17 -15.25
CA ASN A 67 18.08 -16.27 -14.29
C ASN A 67 18.02 -15.75 -12.84
N GLU A 68 18.78 -14.71 -12.51
CA GLU A 68 18.78 -14.12 -11.19
C GLU A 68 17.44 -13.44 -10.88
N ILE A 69 16.82 -12.75 -11.86
CA ILE A 69 15.58 -11.99 -11.63
C ILE A 69 14.35 -12.89 -11.57
N ALA A 70 14.42 -14.08 -12.09
CA ALA A 70 13.29 -15.01 -12.05
C ALA A 70 12.78 -15.17 -10.62
N ASN A 71 11.46 -15.05 -10.45
CA ASN A 71 10.79 -15.14 -9.14
C ASN A 71 11.27 -14.08 -8.12
N LEU A 72 11.46 -12.86 -8.57
CA LEU A 72 11.86 -11.73 -7.69
C LEU A 72 10.89 -11.49 -6.52
N GLY A 73 9.61 -11.86 -6.68
CA GLY A 73 8.63 -11.85 -5.59
C GLY A 73 8.24 -10.45 -5.12
N VAL A 74 8.17 -9.49 -6.05
CA VAL A 74 7.73 -8.11 -5.82
C VAL A 74 6.37 -7.85 -6.47
N ASN A 75 5.70 -6.79 -6.02
CA ASN A 75 4.42 -6.36 -6.60
C ASN A 75 4.62 -5.62 -7.92
N TYR A 76 5.68 -4.81 -8.01
CA TYR A 76 6.01 -4.03 -9.18
C TYR A 76 7.48 -4.17 -9.56
N PHE A 77 7.74 -4.28 -10.83
CA PHE A 77 9.09 -4.26 -11.38
C PHE A 77 9.13 -3.31 -12.59
N TYR A 78 10.06 -2.38 -12.54
CA TYR A 78 10.26 -1.40 -13.61
C TYR A 78 11.70 -1.42 -14.06
N THR A 79 11.92 -1.34 -15.36
CA THR A 79 13.24 -1.08 -15.94
C THR A 79 13.21 0.29 -16.63
N VAL A 80 14.26 1.07 -16.46
CA VAL A 80 14.42 2.39 -17.06
C VAL A 80 15.79 2.47 -17.72
N GLY A 81 15.81 2.57 -19.04
CA GLY A 81 17.04 2.79 -19.80
C GLY A 81 17.35 4.27 -19.89
N VAL A 82 18.53 4.70 -19.45
CA VAL A 82 18.99 6.08 -19.58
C VAL A 82 20.17 6.14 -20.55
N GLY A 83 20.21 7.12 -21.45
CA GLY A 83 21.32 7.29 -22.40
C GLY A 83 20.97 6.87 -23.82
N LYS A 84 21.67 5.89 -24.42
CA LYS A 84 21.52 5.54 -25.83
C LYS A 84 20.38 4.54 -26.08
N ALA A 85 19.64 4.72 -27.16
CA ALA A 85 18.46 3.93 -27.51
C ALA A 85 18.67 2.40 -27.66
N ASN A 86 19.90 1.93 -27.81
CA ASN A 86 20.20 0.51 -27.99
C ASN A 86 20.08 -0.33 -26.71
N ASP A 87 20.06 0.33 -25.54
CA ASP A 87 20.08 -0.34 -24.25
C ASP A 87 18.70 -0.85 -23.79
N TYR A 88 17.63 -0.43 -24.48
CA TYR A 88 16.25 -0.78 -24.11
C TYR A 88 15.85 -2.21 -24.38
N VAL A 89 16.36 -2.81 -25.44
CA VAL A 89 16.00 -4.20 -25.81
C VAL A 89 16.40 -5.15 -24.68
N ASN A 90 17.60 -4.96 -24.13
CA ASN A 90 18.13 -5.79 -23.06
C ASN A 90 17.39 -5.58 -21.75
N LEU A 91 16.99 -4.34 -21.45
CA LEU A 91 16.18 -4.01 -20.28
C LEU A 91 14.73 -4.48 -20.43
N SER A 92 14.16 -4.43 -21.63
CA SER A 92 12.84 -4.99 -21.92
C SER A 92 12.83 -6.52 -21.73
N ASP A 93 13.88 -7.19 -22.17
CA ASP A 93 14.07 -8.63 -21.97
C ASP A 93 14.19 -8.98 -20.48
N LEU A 94 14.95 -8.20 -19.72
CA LEU A 94 15.07 -8.35 -18.28
C LEU A 94 13.73 -8.11 -17.57
N CYS A 95 13.00 -7.07 -18.00
CA CYS A 95 11.67 -6.75 -17.49
C CYS A 95 10.72 -7.93 -17.67
N SER A 96 10.70 -8.51 -18.87
CA SER A 96 9.87 -9.67 -19.21
C SER A 96 10.26 -10.92 -18.41
N ALA A 97 11.55 -11.13 -18.16
CA ALA A 97 12.07 -12.28 -17.41
C ALA A 97 11.74 -12.23 -15.91
N SER A 98 11.34 -11.07 -15.37
CA SER A 98 10.99 -10.91 -13.94
C SER A 98 9.79 -11.75 -13.50
N GLY A 99 8.89 -12.09 -14.44
CA GLY A 99 7.63 -12.77 -14.14
C GLY A 99 6.63 -11.95 -13.35
N VAL A 100 6.90 -10.66 -13.14
CA VAL A 100 6.01 -9.75 -12.40
C VAL A 100 4.89 -9.30 -13.33
N SER A 101 3.63 -9.55 -12.93
CA SER A 101 2.46 -9.09 -13.67
C SER A 101 2.41 -7.57 -13.69
N GLY A 102 2.38 -6.98 -14.89
CA GLY A 102 2.38 -5.53 -15.03
C GLY A 102 3.77 -4.88 -14.94
N ALA A 103 4.86 -5.67 -15.00
CA ALA A 103 6.20 -5.11 -15.17
C ALA A 103 6.28 -4.22 -16.41
N LYS A 104 6.96 -3.08 -16.31
CA LYS A 104 7.04 -2.09 -17.38
C LYS A 104 8.49 -1.71 -17.66
N ASN A 105 8.81 -1.58 -18.94
CA ASN A 105 10.10 -1.06 -19.40
C ASN A 105 9.91 0.35 -19.96
N PHE A 106 10.75 1.28 -19.55
CA PHE A 106 10.70 2.68 -19.93
C PHE A 106 11.95 3.15 -20.63
N ASP A 107 11.73 4.01 -21.61
CA ASP A 107 12.73 4.82 -22.26
C ASP A 107 13.01 6.07 -21.42
N GLY A 108 14.25 6.29 -21.06
CA GLY A 108 14.73 7.47 -20.33
C GLY A 108 15.87 8.18 -21.09
N THR A 109 15.91 8.08 -22.44
CA THR A 109 16.96 8.70 -23.27
C THR A 109 17.01 10.20 -23.20
N ASN A 110 15.93 10.84 -22.87
CA ASN A 110 15.85 12.29 -22.69
C ASN A 110 15.01 12.62 -21.46
N THR A 111 15.10 13.88 -21.01
CA THR A 111 14.44 14.37 -19.79
C THR A 111 12.92 14.19 -19.81
N ASP A 112 12.28 14.34 -20.96
CA ASP A 112 10.82 14.26 -21.08
C ASP A 112 10.36 12.81 -20.92
N GLU A 113 11.04 11.85 -21.56
CA GLU A 113 10.75 10.43 -21.43
C GLU A 113 11.04 9.92 -20.02
N LEU A 114 12.15 10.38 -19.42
CA LEU A 114 12.49 10.05 -18.04
C LEU A 114 11.43 10.58 -17.07
N THR A 115 10.96 11.81 -17.27
CA THR A 115 9.89 12.40 -16.47
C THR A 115 8.59 11.61 -16.60
N LYS A 116 8.22 11.19 -17.80
CA LYS A 116 7.03 10.35 -18.04
C LYS A 116 7.17 8.98 -17.36
N ALA A 117 8.36 8.36 -17.44
CA ALA A 117 8.64 7.09 -16.79
C ALA A 117 8.38 7.19 -15.27
N PHE A 118 8.98 8.17 -14.60
CA PHE A 118 8.81 8.34 -13.16
C PHE A 118 7.38 8.76 -12.78
N SER A 119 6.72 9.59 -13.56
CA SER A 119 5.31 9.93 -13.32
C SER A 119 4.39 8.71 -13.44
N THR A 120 4.68 7.79 -14.37
CA THR A 120 3.92 6.56 -14.51
C THR A 120 4.17 5.62 -13.32
N ILE A 121 5.42 5.46 -12.91
CA ILE A 121 5.81 4.64 -11.75
C ILE A 121 5.14 5.19 -10.47
N GLU A 122 5.20 6.50 -10.27
CA GLU A 122 4.53 7.17 -9.15
C GLU A 122 3.02 6.90 -9.16
N SER A 123 2.37 7.06 -10.30
CA SER A 123 0.92 6.81 -10.45
C SER A 123 0.56 5.35 -10.13
N ASP A 124 1.33 4.38 -10.64
CA ASP A 124 1.11 2.96 -10.36
C ASP A 124 1.22 2.66 -8.85
N ILE A 125 2.25 3.21 -8.20
CA ILE A 125 2.48 3.03 -6.76
C ILE A 125 1.37 3.70 -5.93
N LEU A 126 0.99 4.93 -6.27
CA LEU A 126 -0.08 5.65 -5.60
C LEU A 126 -1.43 4.96 -5.78
N THR A 127 -1.72 4.46 -6.98
CA THR A 127 -2.93 3.68 -7.26
C THR A 127 -3.04 2.48 -6.32
N PHE A 128 -1.95 1.75 -6.12
CA PHE A 128 -1.94 0.62 -5.21
C PHE A 128 -2.10 1.05 -3.75
N LEU A 129 -1.39 2.08 -3.31
CA LEU A 129 -1.44 2.57 -1.92
C LEU A 129 -2.83 3.07 -1.51
N CYS A 130 -3.59 3.58 -2.47
CA CYS A 130 -4.94 4.10 -2.25
C CYS A 130 -6.05 3.09 -2.58
N SER A 131 -5.71 1.84 -2.95
CA SER A 131 -6.67 0.76 -3.19
C SER A 131 -6.64 -0.28 -2.07
N ASN A 132 -7.67 -1.14 -2.00
CA ASN A 132 -7.80 -2.18 -0.97
C ASN A 132 -7.70 -1.63 0.46
N VAL A 133 -8.33 -0.49 0.70
CA VAL A 133 -8.28 0.25 1.97
C VAL A 133 -9.44 -0.19 2.86
N SER A 134 -9.20 -0.26 4.16
CA SER A 134 -10.20 -0.32 5.22
C SER A 134 -9.82 0.69 6.29
N ILE A 135 -10.78 1.47 6.74
CA ILE A 135 -10.61 2.37 7.89
C ILE A 135 -11.13 1.65 9.12
N GLN A 136 -10.32 1.63 10.18
CA GLN A 136 -10.67 0.98 11.43
C GLN A 136 -10.49 1.94 12.60
N ASP A 137 -11.47 1.96 13.49
CA ASP A 137 -11.42 2.68 14.76
C ASP A 137 -11.76 1.72 15.90
N VAL A 138 -10.84 1.57 16.85
CA VAL A 138 -11.00 0.66 17.99
C VAL A 138 -11.45 1.48 19.20
N LEU A 139 -12.71 1.31 19.58
CA LEU A 139 -13.27 1.95 20.74
C LEU A 139 -12.62 1.45 22.03
N SER A 140 -12.52 2.32 23.03
CA SER A 140 -12.05 1.91 24.35
C SER A 140 -13.02 0.91 25.01
N GLU A 141 -12.57 0.21 26.04
CA GLU A 141 -13.41 -0.71 26.82
C GLU A 141 -14.61 -0.03 27.51
N ASN A 142 -14.54 1.29 27.68
CA ASN A 142 -15.54 2.08 28.41
C ASN A 142 -16.70 2.54 27.55
N VAL A 143 -16.62 2.39 26.21
CA VAL A 143 -17.67 2.80 25.29
C VAL A 143 -18.07 1.68 24.33
N GLU A 144 -19.27 1.72 23.84
CA GLU A 144 -19.78 0.85 22.80
C GLU A 144 -20.75 1.61 21.89
N VAL A 145 -21.02 1.07 20.71
CA VAL A 145 -22.07 1.63 19.84
C VAL A 145 -23.42 1.46 20.53
N VAL A 146 -24.25 2.49 20.50
CA VAL A 146 -25.59 2.49 21.13
C VAL A 146 -26.43 1.34 20.59
N LYS A 147 -27.12 0.65 21.50
CA LYS A 147 -28.13 -0.37 21.18
C LYS A 147 -29.52 0.27 21.11
N ASP A 148 -30.38 -0.32 20.32
CA ASP A 148 -31.81 -0.03 20.36
C ASP A 148 -32.51 -0.73 21.55
N LYS A 149 -33.82 -0.55 21.64
CA LYS A 149 -34.64 -1.15 22.71
C LYS A 149 -34.63 -2.71 22.70
N ASP A 150 -34.27 -3.31 21.58
CA ASP A 150 -34.25 -4.76 21.38
C ASP A 150 -32.81 -5.31 21.58
N GLY A 151 -31.85 -4.44 21.98
CA GLY A 151 -30.45 -4.81 22.23
C GLY A 151 -29.59 -4.92 20.97
N VAL A 152 -30.09 -4.49 19.83
CA VAL A 152 -29.38 -4.49 18.56
C VAL A 152 -28.58 -3.19 18.41
N PHE A 153 -27.31 -3.28 17.99
CA PHE A 153 -26.51 -2.09 17.76
C PHE A 153 -27.12 -1.22 16.65
N LYS A 154 -27.22 0.08 16.91
CA LYS A 154 -27.71 1.04 15.92
C LYS A 154 -26.78 1.08 14.70
N SER A 155 -27.38 1.45 13.58
CA SER A 155 -26.65 1.63 12.34
C SER A 155 -25.56 2.71 12.45
N LEU A 156 -24.51 2.50 11.70
CA LEU A 156 -23.43 3.46 11.50
C LEU A 156 -23.75 4.31 10.28
N LYS A 157 -23.72 5.64 10.43
CA LYS A 157 -23.97 6.53 9.31
C LYS A 157 -22.69 6.75 8.50
N ILE A 158 -22.72 6.47 7.22
CA ILE A 158 -21.65 6.76 6.27
C ILE A 158 -21.98 8.09 5.58
N VAL A 159 -20.99 8.98 5.48
CA VAL A 159 -21.09 10.24 4.74
C VAL A 159 -19.86 10.40 3.86
N VAL A 160 -20.08 10.65 2.57
CA VAL A 160 -19.02 11.02 1.63
C VAL A 160 -19.28 12.45 1.17
N THR A 161 -18.27 13.30 1.30
CA THR A 161 -18.36 14.71 0.86
C THR A 161 -17.25 15.02 -0.14
N GLY A 162 -17.57 15.87 -1.11
CA GLY A 162 -16.60 16.41 -2.06
C GLY A 162 -15.72 17.50 -1.43
N LYS A 163 -14.71 17.93 -2.16
CA LYS A 163 -13.79 19.02 -1.77
C LYS A 163 -14.52 20.34 -1.52
N ASP A 164 -15.65 20.57 -2.15
CA ASP A 164 -16.50 21.73 -1.93
C ASP A 164 -17.37 21.64 -0.66
N GLY A 165 -17.20 20.56 0.12
CA GLY A 165 -17.94 20.27 1.34
C GLY A 165 -19.37 19.76 1.13
N LYS A 166 -19.82 19.59 -0.12
CA LYS A 166 -21.15 19.05 -0.40
C LYS A 166 -21.21 17.55 -0.23
N THR A 167 -22.30 17.06 0.33
CA THR A 167 -22.55 15.63 0.45
C THR A 167 -22.77 15.01 -0.91
N ILE A 168 -21.97 13.99 -1.24
CA ILE A 168 -22.11 13.16 -2.44
C ILE A 168 -23.12 12.05 -2.16
N VAL A 169 -22.96 11.38 -1.01
CA VAL A 169 -23.85 10.32 -0.55
C VAL A 169 -23.84 10.24 0.97
N GLU A 170 -24.98 9.90 1.56
CA GLU A 170 -25.09 9.48 2.97
C GLU A 170 -26.09 8.35 3.13
N GLY A 171 -25.89 7.53 4.14
CA GLY A 171 -26.77 6.41 4.46
C GLY A 171 -26.23 5.53 5.57
N ASP A 172 -27.06 4.56 5.98
CA ASP A 172 -26.79 3.70 7.12
C ASP A 172 -26.14 2.38 6.68
N ASN A 173 -25.01 2.05 7.32
CA ASN A 173 -24.24 0.81 7.16
C ASN A 173 -23.73 0.52 5.73
N LYS A 174 -24.40 1.03 4.71
CA LYS A 174 -24.02 0.81 3.31
C LYS A 174 -24.48 1.97 2.45
N VAL A 175 -23.57 2.49 1.63
CA VAL A 175 -23.88 3.51 0.62
C VAL A 175 -23.27 3.11 -0.72
N THR A 176 -23.90 3.57 -1.81
CA THR A 176 -23.38 3.42 -3.16
C THR A 176 -23.46 4.75 -3.88
N PHE A 177 -22.39 5.14 -4.55
CA PHE A 177 -22.30 6.39 -5.31
C PHE A 177 -21.45 6.20 -6.58
N GLN A 178 -21.55 7.17 -7.48
CA GLN A 178 -20.73 7.24 -8.69
C GLN A 178 -19.47 8.07 -8.41
N ASP A 179 -18.30 7.51 -8.77
CA ASP A 179 -17.04 8.21 -8.85
C ASP A 179 -16.49 8.08 -10.27
N GLY A 180 -16.64 9.13 -11.07
CA GLY A 180 -16.42 9.04 -12.52
C GLY A 180 -17.35 8.02 -13.18
N THR A 181 -16.77 6.99 -13.77
CA THR A 181 -17.51 5.88 -14.39
C THR A 181 -17.73 4.68 -13.47
N GLN A 182 -17.17 4.71 -12.25
CA GLN A 182 -17.17 3.59 -11.32
C GLN A 182 -18.30 3.69 -10.30
N ASN A 183 -19.03 2.60 -10.09
CA ASN A 183 -19.97 2.44 -8.99
C ASN A 183 -19.21 1.99 -7.74
N VAL A 184 -19.17 2.81 -6.72
CA VAL A 184 -18.46 2.57 -5.46
C VAL A 184 -19.46 2.23 -4.36
N THR A 185 -19.28 1.09 -3.71
CA THR A 185 -20.11 0.69 -2.57
C THR A 185 -19.25 0.61 -1.31
N LEU A 186 -19.55 1.44 -0.34
CA LEU A 186 -18.93 1.44 1.00
C LEU A 186 -19.81 0.66 1.97
N LYS A 187 -19.18 -0.03 2.93
CA LYS A 187 -19.87 -0.74 4.02
C LYS A 187 -19.24 -0.35 5.35
N ALA A 188 -20.06 0.01 6.33
CA ALA A 188 -19.63 0.20 7.70
C ALA A 188 -20.15 -0.93 8.58
N GLY A 189 -19.32 -1.37 9.53
CA GLY A 189 -19.64 -2.43 10.48
C GLY A 189 -19.08 -2.14 11.87
N TYR A 190 -19.67 -2.76 12.88
CA TYR A 190 -19.18 -2.74 14.25
C TYR A 190 -19.04 -4.16 14.76
N ASP A 191 -17.84 -4.55 15.15
CA ASP A 191 -17.57 -5.80 15.87
C ASP A 191 -17.54 -5.52 17.38
N SER A 192 -18.55 -5.99 18.09
CA SER A 192 -18.68 -5.79 19.54
C SER A 192 -17.64 -6.56 20.36
N LYS A 193 -17.03 -7.61 19.82
CA LYS A 193 -16.02 -8.40 20.51
C LYS A 193 -14.68 -7.69 20.54
N THR A 194 -14.30 -7.13 19.40
CA THR A 194 -13.06 -6.36 19.25
C THR A 194 -13.28 -4.86 19.48
N LYS A 195 -14.53 -4.43 19.63
CA LYS A 195 -14.97 -3.04 19.73
C LYS A 195 -14.51 -2.18 18.55
N THR A 196 -14.43 -2.77 17.38
CA THR A 196 -13.89 -2.13 16.18
C THR A 196 -15.00 -1.69 15.26
N ILE A 197 -15.01 -0.39 14.92
CA ILE A 197 -15.79 0.17 13.81
C ILE A 197 -14.93 0.04 12.55
N THR A 198 -15.52 -0.46 11.47
CA THR A 198 -14.85 -0.54 10.16
C THR A 198 -15.61 0.24 9.11
N LEU A 199 -14.89 0.80 8.15
CA LEU A 199 -15.42 1.27 6.86
C LEU A 199 -14.64 0.57 5.75
N ASP A 200 -15.30 -0.31 5.03
CA ASP A 200 -14.70 -1.11 3.98
C ASP A 200 -14.99 -0.50 2.60
N PHE A 201 -13.94 -0.46 1.79
CA PHE A 201 -13.97 -0.01 0.40
C PHE A 201 -13.87 -1.22 -0.54
N PRO A 202 -14.38 -1.13 -1.79
CA PRO A 202 -14.12 -2.17 -2.78
C PRO A 202 -12.61 -2.34 -3.01
N ALA A 203 -12.13 -3.58 -3.15
CA ALA A 203 -10.71 -3.88 -3.28
C ALA A 203 -10.03 -3.12 -4.43
N GLU A 204 -10.73 -2.97 -5.54
CA GLU A 204 -10.22 -2.29 -6.74
C GLU A 204 -10.48 -0.77 -6.75
N TYR A 205 -11.11 -0.24 -5.69
CA TYR A 205 -11.40 1.18 -5.63
C TYR A 205 -10.18 1.96 -5.14
N GLN A 206 -9.74 2.90 -5.93
CA GLN A 206 -8.74 3.88 -5.55
C GLN A 206 -9.42 5.05 -4.84
N LEU A 207 -9.00 5.35 -3.60
CA LEU A 207 -9.55 6.49 -2.86
C LEU A 207 -9.37 7.79 -3.65
N ASN A 208 -10.47 8.52 -3.81
CA ASN A 208 -10.45 9.82 -4.46
C ASN A 208 -9.96 10.89 -3.46
N ALA A 209 -8.83 11.55 -3.78
CA ALA A 209 -8.23 12.59 -2.93
C ALA A 209 -9.11 13.85 -2.76
N GLU A 210 -10.11 14.03 -3.62
CA GLU A 210 -11.06 15.14 -3.54
C GLU A 210 -12.25 14.84 -2.61
N TYR A 211 -12.32 13.59 -2.04
CA TYR A 211 -13.42 13.18 -1.19
C TYR A 211 -12.98 13.03 0.27
N THR A 212 -13.91 13.30 1.15
CA THR A 212 -13.79 12.97 2.58
C THR A 212 -14.78 11.87 2.92
N TYR A 213 -14.28 10.80 3.52
CA TYR A 213 -15.06 9.63 3.93
C TYR A 213 -15.20 9.65 5.45
N LYS A 214 -16.43 9.59 5.96
CA LYS A 214 -16.73 9.62 7.38
C LYS A 214 -17.65 8.47 7.77
N VAL A 215 -17.37 7.89 8.94
CA VAL A 215 -18.32 7.04 9.66
C VAL A 215 -18.71 7.79 10.93
N ILE A 216 -20.01 7.88 11.19
CA ILE A 216 -20.58 8.49 12.37
C ILE A 216 -21.28 7.38 13.16
N ALA A 217 -20.84 7.19 14.39
CA ALA A 217 -21.43 6.26 15.34
C ALA A 217 -22.01 7.02 16.53
N ASN A 218 -23.18 6.61 16.99
CA ASN A 218 -23.66 7.03 18.31
C ASN A 218 -23.08 6.04 19.32
N ILE A 219 -22.36 6.53 20.31
CA ILE A 219 -21.71 5.72 21.34
C ILE A 219 -22.34 5.98 22.71
N ASP A 220 -22.28 4.99 23.60
CA ASP A 220 -22.72 5.06 24.99
C ASP A 220 -21.68 4.39 25.89
N ALA A 221 -21.71 4.74 27.19
CA ALA A 221 -20.85 4.12 28.17
C ALA A 221 -21.23 2.64 28.37
N THR A 222 -20.21 1.78 28.51
CA THR A 222 -20.45 0.37 28.84
C THR A 222 -20.86 0.20 30.32
N GLU A 223 -21.52 -0.93 30.66
CA GLU A 223 -21.80 -1.26 32.07
C GLU A 223 -20.51 -1.28 32.90
N LYS A 224 -19.40 -1.75 32.34
CA LYS A 224 -18.08 -1.70 32.98
C LYS A 224 -17.66 -0.28 33.33
N ALA A 225 -17.91 0.70 32.46
CA ALA A 225 -17.62 2.09 32.73
C ALA A 225 -18.45 2.62 33.90
N TYR A 226 -19.75 2.30 33.93
CA TYR A 226 -20.63 2.65 35.04
C TYR A 226 -20.22 1.98 36.35
N GLU A 227 -19.82 0.72 36.32
CA GLU A 227 -19.30 0.02 37.51
C GLU A 227 -18.02 0.66 38.04
N ASN A 228 -17.09 1.00 37.17
CA ASN A 228 -15.86 1.70 37.52
C ASN A 228 -16.15 3.07 38.14
N TYR A 229 -17.10 3.83 37.57
CA TYR A 229 -17.51 5.12 38.09
C TYR A 229 -18.13 4.98 39.49
N ARG A 230 -19.07 4.02 39.68
CA ARG A 230 -19.71 3.77 40.99
C ARG A 230 -18.67 3.37 42.03
N LYS A 231 -17.70 2.53 41.67
CA LYS A 231 -16.59 2.10 42.53
C LYS A 231 -15.74 3.32 42.95
N ASN A 232 -15.38 4.18 42.03
CA ASN A 232 -14.58 5.35 42.31
C ASN A 232 -15.33 6.34 43.27
N LEU A 233 -16.63 6.47 43.10
CA LEU A 233 -17.46 7.25 44.04
C LEU A 233 -17.48 6.64 45.45
N THR A 234 -17.57 5.30 45.54
CA THR A 234 -17.59 4.58 46.83
C THR A 234 -16.25 4.69 47.54
N ASP A 235 -15.15 4.62 46.79
CA ASP A 235 -13.79 4.69 47.31
C ASP A 235 -13.34 6.14 47.63
N ASN A 236 -14.25 7.15 47.51
CA ASN A 236 -13.97 8.57 47.69
C ASN A 236 -12.75 9.08 46.88
N LYS A 237 -12.58 8.55 45.69
CA LYS A 237 -11.49 8.96 44.84
C LYS A 237 -11.72 10.36 44.27
N ASP A 238 -10.63 11.15 44.25
CA ASP A 238 -10.57 12.44 43.60
C ASP A 238 -10.81 12.32 42.10
N GLU A 239 -11.45 13.31 41.48
CA GLU A 239 -11.63 13.39 40.03
C GLU A 239 -10.34 13.36 39.22
N ASN A 240 -9.21 13.65 39.87
CA ASN A 240 -7.88 13.56 39.28
C ASN A 240 -7.27 12.16 39.37
N GLU A 241 -7.90 11.19 40.05
CA GLU A 241 -7.40 9.85 40.12
C GLU A 241 -7.69 9.05 38.86
N LYS A 242 -6.73 8.19 38.51
CA LYS A 242 -6.90 7.25 37.41
C LYS A 242 -8.16 6.42 37.61
N GLY A 243 -9.02 6.32 36.65
CA GLY A 243 -10.29 5.64 36.70
C GLY A 243 -11.49 6.59 36.76
N TYR A 244 -11.45 7.72 37.49
CA TYR A 244 -12.44 8.77 37.32
C TYR A 244 -12.25 9.47 35.98
N LYS A 245 -11.00 9.82 35.67
CA LYS A 245 -10.64 10.47 34.42
C LYS A 245 -10.89 9.55 33.20
N ASP A 246 -10.58 8.25 33.31
CA ASP A 246 -10.80 7.29 32.22
C ASP A 246 -12.30 7.17 31.83
N VAL A 247 -13.23 7.38 32.80
CA VAL A 247 -14.67 7.35 32.51
C VAL A 247 -15.15 8.69 31.98
N ALA A 248 -14.64 9.80 32.53
CA ALA A 248 -14.98 11.13 32.05
C ALA A 248 -14.51 11.39 30.64
N ASP A 249 -13.28 10.94 30.30
CA ASP A 249 -12.71 11.05 28.95
C ASP A 249 -13.44 10.18 27.91
N ALA A 250 -14.02 9.06 28.33
CA ALA A 250 -14.81 8.19 27.44
C ALA A 250 -16.11 8.86 26.94
N GLY A 251 -16.64 9.84 27.68
CA GLY A 251 -17.84 10.59 27.28
C GLY A 251 -17.56 11.80 26.38
N THR A 252 -16.29 12.19 26.20
CA THR A 252 -15.89 13.37 25.41
C THR A 252 -15.27 13.03 24.07
N GLY A 253 -15.40 11.78 23.59
CA GLY A 253 -14.85 11.35 22.32
C GLY A 253 -15.31 12.24 21.16
N THR A 254 -14.43 13.13 20.71
CA THR A 254 -14.55 13.95 19.49
C THR A 254 -13.93 13.23 18.32
#